data_73e2215d2ba1270af6bcfdaacd216c85
#
_entry.id   73e2215d2ba1270af6bcfdaacd216c85
#
_cell.length_a   1.000
_cell.length_b   1.000
_cell.length_c   1.000
_cell.angle_alpha   90.00
_cell.angle_beta   90.00
_cell.angle_gamma   90.00
#
_symmetry.space_group_name_H-M   'P 1'
#
loop_
_entity.id
_entity.type
_entity.pdbx_description
1 polymer ?
#
loop_
_entity_poly.entity_id
_entity_poly.type
_entity_poly.pdbx_seq_one_letter_code
_entity_poly.pdbx_strand_id
1 'polypeptide(L)'
;MKPIKPLFLSLIGIGVIGWVGYSFYQAYQPQPVKLQGQIDAQQYSISSKVPGRIDEIFVRKGDSVEKGELIFSLLSPEIDAKLEQAKAGQKAAGALAQEAENGARTQQIQAAKDQWLKAKAAADLMDKTYQRVNNLYNDGVVAEQKRDEAKTQWQASKYTESAAFQMYQLAQEGARDETKVAAAQKALMAAGAVAEVEAYAKDTQIHSWFNGEVSQVLLSSGELAPQGFPVVTVIDTNDAWAVLNVREDMLKHFEKGSQFEAYLPALDKSLTFQVTHIAVMGDFATWRSTDAAQGFDLRTFEVEAHPIDTNETLRMGMSLVVEL
;
A
#
# COMPACT_ATOMS: atom_id res chain seq x y z
N MET A 1 73.61 -44.47 60.20
CA MET A 1 72.40 -44.17 59.43
C MET A 1 72.29 -42.65 59.29
N LYS A 2 72.61 -42.10 58.13
CA LYS A 2 72.52 -40.64 57.84
C LYS A 2 71.09 -40.23 57.72
N PRO A 3 70.63 -39.04 58.19
CA PRO A 3 69.27 -38.62 58.17
C PRO A 3 68.86 -38.12 56.73
N ILE A 4 68.17 -38.96 56.02
CA ILE A 4 67.60 -38.64 54.68
C ILE A 4 66.36 -37.66 54.76
N LYS A 5 65.88 -37.44 56.00
CA LYS A 5 64.68 -36.63 56.26
C LYS A 5 64.72 -35.15 55.84
N PRO A 6 65.84 -34.38 55.99
CA PRO A 6 65.82 -32.96 55.60
C PRO A 6 65.85 -32.74 54.07
N LEU A 7 66.49 -33.65 53.33
CA LEU A 7 66.54 -33.52 51.83
C LEU A 7 65.14 -33.74 51.15
N PHE A 8 64.35 -34.64 51.73
CA PHE A 8 63.02 -34.93 51.25
C PHE A 8 62.05 -33.78 51.57
N LEU A 9 62.17 -33.14 52.71
CA LEU A 9 61.40 -31.99 53.12
C LEU A 9 61.70 -30.74 52.25
N SER A 10 62.95 -30.52 51.85
CA SER A 10 63.37 -29.42 50.99
C SER A 10 62.88 -29.61 49.56
N LEU A 11 62.84 -30.84 49.05
CA LEU A 11 62.30 -31.15 47.71
C LEU A 11 60.78 -30.91 47.63
N ILE A 12 60.06 -31.29 48.71
CA ILE A 12 58.62 -31.01 48.82
C ILE A 12 58.38 -29.50 48.90
N GLY A 13 59.22 -28.77 49.69
CA GLY A 13 59.09 -27.29 49.74
C GLY A 13 59.29 -26.58 48.39
N ILE A 14 60.31 -27.03 47.62
CA ILE A 14 60.55 -26.50 46.26
C ILE A 14 59.42 -26.84 45.36
N GLY A 15 58.87 -28.06 45.47
CA GLY A 15 57.68 -28.47 44.67
C GLY A 15 56.44 -27.64 44.99
N VAL A 16 56.17 -27.31 46.24
CA VAL A 16 55.03 -26.45 46.64
C VAL A 16 55.27 -25.01 46.18
N ILE A 17 56.49 -24.47 46.33
CA ILE A 17 56.82 -23.12 45.84
C ILE A 17 56.63 -23.04 44.28
N GLY A 18 57.12 -24.08 43.57
CA GLY A 18 56.95 -24.17 42.11
C GLY A 18 55.50 -24.27 41.72
N TRP A 19 54.70 -25.06 42.46
CA TRP A 19 53.23 -25.18 42.17
C TRP A 19 52.50 -23.88 42.51
N VAL A 20 52.78 -23.20 43.58
CA VAL A 20 52.21 -21.90 43.92
C VAL A 20 52.61 -20.84 42.88
N GLY A 21 53.89 -20.79 42.48
CA GLY A 21 54.39 -19.90 41.46
C GLY A 21 53.70 -20.15 40.12
N TYR A 22 53.47 -21.39 39.71
CA TYR A 22 52.76 -21.78 38.53
C TYR A 22 51.28 -21.42 38.62
N SER A 23 50.64 -21.64 39.77
CA SER A 23 49.23 -21.25 39.99
C SER A 23 49.08 -19.73 39.98
N PHE A 24 50.00 -18.96 40.52
CA PHE A 24 50.01 -17.50 40.41
C PHE A 24 50.22 -17.05 38.96
N TYR A 25 51.15 -17.66 38.22
CA TYR A 25 51.35 -17.35 36.80
C TYR A 25 50.10 -17.59 35.97
N GLN A 26 49.40 -18.70 36.20
CA GLN A 26 48.12 -18.98 35.52
C GLN A 26 47.00 -18.01 35.94
N ALA A 27 46.94 -17.63 37.22
CA ALA A 27 45.95 -16.69 37.72
C ALA A 27 46.17 -15.23 37.25
N TYR A 28 47.43 -14.87 36.94
CA TYR A 28 47.78 -13.54 36.44
C TYR A 28 47.87 -13.44 34.93
N GLN A 29 47.56 -14.51 34.19
CA GLN A 29 47.43 -14.38 32.73
C GLN A 29 46.24 -13.46 32.40
N PRO A 30 46.42 -12.44 31.53
CA PRO A 30 45.34 -11.59 31.12
C PRO A 30 44.27 -12.45 30.46
N GLN A 31 43.06 -12.45 31.03
CA GLN A 31 41.92 -13.12 30.43
C GLN A 31 41.55 -12.36 29.14
N PRO A 32 41.32 -13.06 28.04
CA PRO A 32 40.84 -12.40 26.82
C PRO A 32 39.54 -11.63 27.12
N VAL A 33 39.46 -10.42 26.63
CA VAL A 33 38.27 -9.60 26.79
C VAL A 33 37.16 -10.21 25.94
N LYS A 34 36.06 -10.63 26.57
CA LYS A 34 34.89 -11.20 25.89
C LYS A 34 33.83 -10.13 25.77
N LEU A 35 33.50 -9.79 24.56
CA LEU A 35 32.34 -8.94 24.22
C LEU A 35 31.15 -9.83 23.93
N GLN A 36 30.02 -9.53 24.56
CA GLN A 36 28.79 -10.22 24.34
C GLN A 36 27.88 -9.34 23.46
N GLY A 37 27.25 -9.93 22.45
CA GLY A 37 26.26 -9.33 21.62
C GLY A 37 25.07 -10.27 21.38
N GLN A 38 24.21 -9.86 20.52
CA GLN A 38 23.05 -10.65 20.09
C GLN A 38 22.83 -10.54 18.58
N ILE A 39 22.17 -11.53 18.02
CA ILE A 39 21.67 -11.46 16.65
C ILE A 39 20.34 -10.70 16.66
N ASP A 40 20.24 -9.72 15.80
CA ASP A 40 18.99 -9.04 15.44
C ASP A 40 18.61 -9.36 14.00
N ALA A 41 17.39 -9.07 13.61
CA ALA A 41 16.90 -9.33 12.26
C ALA A 41 15.81 -8.34 11.87
N GLN A 42 15.64 -8.13 10.55
CA GLN A 42 14.61 -7.23 10.06
C GLN A 42 13.21 -7.74 10.42
N GLN A 43 12.48 -6.91 11.12
CA GLN A 43 11.14 -7.19 11.59
C GLN A 43 10.11 -6.37 10.84
N TYR A 44 9.06 -7.03 10.34
CA TYR A 44 7.96 -6.40 9.62
C TYR A 44 6.65 -6.58 10.39
N SER A 45 5.97 -5.47 10.63
CA SER A 45 4.65 -5.46 11.23
C SER A 45 3.58 -5.44 10.14
N ILE A 46 2.81 -6.52 10.01
CA ILE A 46 1.72 -6.63 9.07
C ILE A 46 0.46 -6.07 9.72
N SER A 47 -0.03 -4.96 9.17
CA SER A 47 -1.21 -4.22 9.65
C SER A 47 -2.22 -4.03 8.51
N SER A 48 -3.48 -3.76 8.88
CA SER A 48 -4.50 -3.41 7.90
C SER A 48 -4.53 -1.92 7.63
N LYS A 49 -4.78 -1.55 6.37
CA LYS A 49 -5.04 -0.19 5.94
C LYS A 49 -6.48 0.25 6.21
N VAL A 50 -7.39 -0.70 6.37
CA VAL A 50 -8.81 -0.47 6.67
C VAL A 50 -9.17 -1.03 8.04
N PRO A 51 -10.03 -0.36 8.82
CA PRO A 51 -10.51 -0.93 10.07
C PRO A 51 -11.53 -2.03 9.79
N GLY A 52 -11.54 -3.06 10.61
CA GLY A 52 -12.50 -4.15 10.50
C GLY A 52 -12.37 -5.15 11.65
N ARG A 53 -13.30 -6.09 11.70
CA ARG A 53 -13.19 -7.23 12.61
C ARG A 53 -12.39 -8.32 11.93
N ILE A 54 -11.43 -8.92 12.62
CA ILE A 54 -10.68 -10.06 12.08
C ILE A 54 -11.67 -11.22 11.88
N ASP A 55 -11.78 -11.67 10.65
CA ASP A 55 -12.58 -12.82 10.27
C ASP A 55 -11.79 -14.10 10.54
N GLU A 56 -10.69 -14.27 9.84
CA GLU A 56 -9.82 -15.44 9.97
C GLU A 56 -8.34 -15.05 9.88
N ILE A 57 -7.50 -15.74 10.64
CA ILE A 57 -6.03 -15.64 10.58
C ILE A 57 -5.51 -16.98 10.06
N PHE A 58 -4.80 -16.96 8.95
CA PHE A 58 -4.36 -18.15 8.22
C PHE A 58 -2.99 -18.65 8.66
N VAL A 59 -2.28 -17.88 9.49
CA VAL A 59 -0.92 -18.18 9.94
C VAL A 59 -0.84 -18.28 11.45
N ARG A 60 0.13 -19.03 11.94
CA ARG A 60 0.44 -19.21 13.36
C ARG A 60 1.87 -18.79 13.65
N LYS A 61 2.15 -18.52 14.92
CA LYS A 61 3.51 -18.29 15.37
C LYS A 61 4.43 -19.48 14.99
N GLY A 62 5.54 -19.17 14.31
CA GLY A 62 6.52 -20.13 13.83
C GLY A 62 6.28 -20.59 12.38
N ASP A 63 5.19 -20.20 11.74
CA ASP A 63 4.96 -20.53 10.33
C ASP A 63 5.88 -19.69 9.44
N SER A 64 6.39 -20.31 8.38
CA SER A 64 7.09 -19.61 7.31
C SER A 64 6.06 -19.02 6.35
N VAL A 65 6.25 -17.76 5.97
CA VAL A 65 5.37 -17.04 5.04
C VAL A 65 6.15 -16.52 3.84
N GLU A 66 5.50 -16.55 2.69
CA GLU A 66 6.04 -16.02 1.45
C GLU A 66 5.39 -14.69 1.08
N LYS A 67 6.10 -13.89 0.29
CA LYS A 67 5.55 -12.66 -0.27
C LYS A 67 4.32 -12.95 -1.14
N GLY A 68 3.21 -12.31 -0.85
CA GLY A 68 1.92 -12.49 -1.52
C GLY A 68 1.01 -13.52 -0.86
N GLU A 69 1.46 -14.21 0.17
CA GLU A 69 0.65 -15.15 0.94
C GLU A 69 -0.40 -14.43 1.79
N LEU A 70 -1.61 -14.97 1.86
CA LEU A 70 -2.71 -14.42 2.65
C LEU A 70 -2.47 -14.67 4.14
N ILE A 71 -2.40 -13.62 4.92
CA ILE A 71 -2.08 -13.66 6.35
C ILE A 71 -3.34 -13.66 7.21
N PHE A 72 -4.24 -12.71 6.94
CA PHE A 72 -5.54 -12.64 7.63
C PHE A 72 -6.57 -11.91 6.77
N SER A 73 -7.84 -12.12 7.07
CA SER A 73 -8.96 -11.42 6.44
C SER A 73 -9.75 -10.60 7.46
N LEU A 74 -10.37 -9.52 6.98
CA LEU A 74 -11.23 -8.65 7.76
C LEU A 74 -12.66 -8.71 7.25
N LEU A 75 -13.61 -8.76 8.17
CA LEU A 75 -15.02 -8.53 7.93
C LEU A 75 -15.32 -7.04 8.15
N SER A 76 -15.76 -6.35 7.10
CA SER A 76 -16.11 -4.93 7.13
C SER A 76 -17.40 -4.68 6.34
N PRO A 77 -18.58 -4.93 6.96
CA PRO A 77 -19.88 -4.74 6.32
C PRO A 77 -20.10 -3.31 5.82
N GLU A 78 -19.41 -2.33 6.41
CA GLU A 78 -19.46 -0.94 6.01
C GLU A 78 -18.83 -0.74 4.61
N ILE A 79 -17.75 -1.44 4.31
CA ILE A 79 -17.10 -1.40 2.98
C ILE A 79 -18.00 -2.07 1.96
N ASP A 80 -18.60 -3.20 2.29
CA ASP A 80 -19.52 -3.92 1.42
C ASP A 80 -20.75 -3.06 1.07
N ALA A 81 -21.33 -2.41 2.08
CA ALA A 81 -22.46 -1.49 1.88
C ALA A 81 -22.09 -0.28 1.00
N LYS A 82 -20.89 0.29 1.20
CA LYS A 82 -20.37 1.38 0.35
C LYS A 82 -20.15 0.92 -1.08
N LEU A 83 -19.66 -0.31 -1.28
CA LEU A 83 -19.45 -0.88 -2.60
C LEU A 83 -20.76 -1.02 -3.36
N GLU A 84 -21.79 -1.55 -2.72
CA GLU A 84 -23.13 -1.68 -3.31
C GLU A 84 -23.74 -0.30 -3.61
N GLN A 85 -23.56 0.69 -2.72
CA GLN A 85 -24.00 2.06 -2.96
C GLN A 85 -23.27 2.68 -4.18
N ALA A 86 -21.96 2.52 -4.28
CA ALA A 86 -21.18 3.03 -5.41
C ALA A 86 -21.60 2.37 -6.73
N LYS A 87 -21.79 1.04 -6.75
CA LYS A 87 -22.29 0.30 -7.91
C LYS A 87 -23.70 0.75 -8.34
N ALA A 88 -24.58 1.02 -7.39
CA ALA A 88 -25.89 1.58 -7.69
C ALA A 88 -25.79 2.98 -8.33
N GLY A 89 -24.91 3.82 -7.78
CA GLY A 89 -24.59 5.14 -8.35
C GLY A 89 -24.03 5.05 -9.77
N GLN A 90 -23.11 4.12 -10.02
CA GLN A 90 -22.58 3.88 -11.37
C GLN A 90 -23.67 3.46 -12.37
N LYS A 91 -24.55 2.53 -11.98
CA LYS A 91 -25.67 2.10 -12.83
C LYS A 91 -26.60 3.26 -13.16
N ALA A 92 -26.91 4.10 -12.15
CA ALA A 92 -27.77 5.26 -12.36
C ALA A 92 -27.14 6.29 -13.32
N ALA A 93 -25.85 6.61 -13.11
CA ALA A 93 -25.13 7.54 -14.00
C ALA A 93 -24.96 6.97 -15.41
N GLY A 94 -24.72 5.67 -15.55
CA GLY A 94 -24.67 4.98 -16.83
C GLY A 94 -26.01 5.02 -17.58
N ALA A 95 -27.13 4.84 -16.88
CA ALA A 95 -28.47 4.94 -17.47
C ALA A 95 -28.75 6.36 -17.99
N LEU A 96 -28.35 7.41 -17.26
CA LEU A 96 -28.46 8.80 -17.70
C LEU A 96 -27.58 9.09 -18.93
N ALA A 97 -26.36 8.55 -18.97
CA ALA A 97 -25.50 8.68 -20.15
C ALA A 97 -26.12 7.99 -21.36
N GLN A 98 -26.66 6.80 -21.18
CA GLN A 98 -27.35 6.07 -22.24
C GLN A 98 -28.63 6.79 -22.73
N GLU A 99 -29.39 7.43 -21.83
CA GLU A 99 -30.55 8.24 -22.18
C GLU A 99 -30.15 9.47 -23.03
N ALA A 100 -29.07 10.15 -22.63
CA ALA A 100 -28.52 11.27 -23.40
C ALA A 100 -28.05 10.85 -24.80
N GLU A 101 -27.42 9.69 -24.92
CA GLU A 101 -26.97 9.14 -26.21
C GLU A 101 -28.11 8.71 -27.09
N ASN A 102 -29.11 8.04 -26.54
CA ASN A 102 -30.30 7.59 -27.29
C ASN A 102 -31.18 8.75 -27.80
N GLY A 103 -31.10 9.91 -27.11
CA GLY A 103 -31.85 11.10 -27.51
C GLY A 103 -33.38 10.96 -27.37
N ALA A 104 -34.11 11.59 -28.27
CA ALA A 104 -35.58 11.54 -28.25
C ALA A 104 -36.10 10.14 -28.61
N ARG A 105 -37.19 9.74 -27.98
CA ARG A 105 -37.86 8.46 -28.28
C ARG A 105 -38.38 8.43 -29.72
N THR A 106 -38.35 7.28 -30.37
CA THR A 106 -38.85 7.07 -31.75
C THR A 106 -40.26 7.61 -31.95
N GLN A 107 -41.15 7.49 -30.96
CA GLN A 107 -42.50 8.00 -30.98
C GLN A 107 -42.55 9.54 -31.00
N GLN A 108 -41.64 10.22 -30.30
CA GLN A 108 -41.52 11.68 -30.29
C GLN A 108 -41.03 12.19 -31.64
N ILE A 109 -40.02 11.52 -32.21
CA ILE A 109 -39.51 11.83 -33.57
C ILE A 109 -40.60 11.64 -34.60
N GLN A 110 -41.37 10.55 -34.53
CA GLN A 110 -42.48 10.30 -35.47
C GLN A 110 -43.61 11.34 -35.35
N ALA A 111 -43.98 11.71 -34.11
CA ALA A 111 -45.00 12.73 -33.88
C ALA A 111 -44.58 14.11 -34.45
N ALA A 112 -43.30 14.49 -34.25
CA ALA A 112 -42.75 15.73 -34.82
C ALA A 112 -42.74 15.68 -36.35
N LYS A 113 -42.41 14.53 -36.94
CA LYS A 113 -42.47 14.31 -38.41
C LYS A 113 -43.87 14.44 -38.96
N ASP A 114 -44.87 13.84 -38.32
CA ASP A 114 -46.26 13.91 -38.75
C ASP A 114 -46.80 15.35 -38.68
N GLN A 115 -46.40 16.10 -37.64
CA GLN A 115 -46.72 17.52 -37.51
C GLN A 115 -46.10 18.36 -38.65
N TRP A 116 -44.83 18.08 -39.00
CA TRP A 116 -44.20 18.72 -40.17
C TRP A 116 -44.90 18.36 -41.45
N LEU A 117 -45.20 17.08 -41.71
CA LEU A 117 -45.91 16.64 -42.92
C LEU A 117 -47.30 17.31 -43.07
N LYS A 118 -48.04 17.49 -41.96
CA LYS A 118 -49.32 18.22 -41.92
C LYS A 118 -49.14 19.70 -42.30
N ALA A 119 -48.12 20.36 -41.72
CA ALA A 119 -47.84 21.77 -42.05
C ALA A 119 -47.37 21.93 -43.49
N LYS A 120 -46.58 21.00 -44.02
CA LYS A 120 -46.15 20.97 -45.42
C LYS A 120 -47.33 20.85 -46.39
N ALA A 121 -48.26 19.93 -46.14
CA ALA A 121 -49.47 19.78 -46.98
C ALA A 121 -50.29 21.04 -46.96
N ALA A 122 -50.39 21.75 -45.83
CA ALA A 122 -51.11 23.06 -45.79
C ALA A 122 -50.40 24.15 -46.59
N ALA A 123 -49.04 24.22 -46.50
CA ALA A 123 -48.23 25.18 -47.26
C ALA A 123 -48.33 24.92 -48.76
N ASP A 124 -48.28 23.65 -49.20
CA ASP A 124 -48.44 23.25 -50.60
C ASP A 124 -49.82 23.61 -51.15
N LEU A 125 -50.89 23.50 -50.36
CA LEU A 125 -52.24 23.92 -50.74
C LEU A 125 -52.33 25.44 -50.92
N MET A 126 -51.77 26.20 -49.99
CA MET A 126 -51.75 27.66 -50.03
C MET A 126 -50.90 28.19 -51.19
N ASP A 127 -49.78 27.51 -51.50
CA ASP A 127 -48.97 27.84 -52.69
C ASP A 127 -49.82 27.71 -54.01
N LYS A 128 -50.43 26.56 -54.18
CA LYS A 128 -51.29 26.32 -55.33
C LYS A 128 -52.45 27.34 -55.42
N THR A 129 -53.02 27.74 -54.29
CA THR A 129 -54.07 28.74 -54.20
C THR A 129 -53.55 30.13 -54.61
N TYR A 130 -52.39 30.51 -54.09
CA TYR A 130 -51.71 31.76 -54.43
C TYR A 130 -51.41 31.81 -55.94
N GLN A 131 -50.82 30.76 -56.50
CA GLN A 131 -50.48 30.66 -57.91
C GLN A 131 -51.73 30.84 -58.78
N ARG A 132 -52.85 30.20 -58.41
CA ARG A 132 -54.17 30.34 -59.13
C ARG A 132 -54.70 31.77 -59.04
N VAL A 133 -54.71 32.39 -57.87
CA VAL A 133 -55.20 33.76 -57.68
C VAL A 133 -54.26 34.76 -58.37
N ASN A 134 -52.99 34.54 -58.38
CA ASN A 134 -52.02 35.40 -59.08
C ASN A 134 -52.19 35.35 -60.61
N ASN A 135 -52.49 34.19 -61.20
CA ASN A 135 -52.81 34.06 -62.61
C ASN A 135 -54.10 34.80 -62.94
N LEU A 136 -55.19 34.65 -62.14
CA LEU A 136 -56.45 35.39 -62.32
C LEU A 136 -56.23 36.91 -62.15
N TYR A 137 -55.35 37.36 -61.31
CA TYR A 137 -55.01 38.78 -61.22
C TYR A 137 -54.28 39.26 -62.47
N ASN A 138 -53.34 38.52 -62.99
CA ASN A 138 -52.65 38.85 -64.24
C ASN A 138 -53.62 38.90 -65.46
N ASP A 139 -54.66 38.07 -65.43
CA ASP A 139 -55.75 38.06 -66.44
C ASP A 139 -56.80 39.17 -66.22
N GLY A 140 -56.62 40.01 -65.15
CA GLY A 140 -57.57 41.12 -64.85
C GLY A 140 -58.88 40.71 -64.20
N VAL A 141 -58.99 39.45 -63.72
CA VAL A 141 -60.24 38.85 -63.19
C VAL A 141 -60.52 39.19 -61.74
N VAL A 142 -59.41 39.33 -60.89
CA VAL A 142 -59.51 39.62 -59.46
C VAL A 142 -58.72 40.87 -59.07
N ALA A 143 -59.15 41.54 -57.99
CA ALA A 143 -58.51 42.72 -57.46
C ALA A 143 -57.14 42.37 -56.78
N GLU A 144 -56.23 43.33 -56.81
CA GLU A 144 -54.90 43.24 -56.18
C GLU A 144 -54.94 42.79 -54.71
N GLN A 145 -55.94 43.29 -53.95
CA GLN A 145 -56.15 42.90 -52.55
C GLN A 145 -56.30 41.37 -52.42
N LYS A 146 -57.01 40.69 -53.33
CA LYS A 146 -57.16 39.21 -53.27
C LYS A 146 -55.87 38.46 -53.51
N ARG A 147 -55.00 38.96 -54.42
CA ARG A 147 -53.69 38.43 -54.67
C ARG A 147 -52.82 38.56 -53.40
N ASP A 148 -52.83 39.73 -52.74
CA ASP A 148 -52.04 40.03 -51.59
C ASP A 148 -52.53 39.24 -50.34
N GLU A 149 -53.83 39.04 -50.18
CA GLU A 149 -54.41 38.14 -49.17
C GLU A 149 -53.92 36.69 -49.38
N ALA A 150 -54.00 36.17 -50.62
CA ALA A 150 -53.51 34.81 -50.90
C ALA A 150 -52.02 34.66 -50.75
N LYS A 151 -51.22 35.67 -51.11
CA LYS A 151 -49.78 35.71 -50.93
C LYS A 151 -49.42 35.68 -49.44
N THR A 152 -50.07 36.51 -48.63
CA THR A 152 -49.88 36.57 -47.21
C THR A 152 -50.20 35.25 -46.54
N GLN A 153 -51.31 34.61 -46.92
CA GLN A 153 -51.74 33.31 -46.40
C GLN A 153 -50.73 32.20 -46.75
N TRP A 154 -50.19 32.20 -47.97
CA TRP A 154 -49.14 31.29 -48.40
C TRP A 154 -47.86 31.50 -47.60
N GLN A 155 -47.38 32.74 -47.45
CA GLN A 155 -46.21 33.05 -46.69
C GLN A 155 -46.34 32.60 -45.22
N ALA A 156 -47.48 32.84 -44.58
CA ALA A 156 -47.77 32.40 -43.22
C ALA A 156 -47.73 30.87 -43.10
N SER A 157 -48.32 30.14 -44.08
CA SER A 157 -48.23 28.67 -44.07
C SER A 157 -46.80 28.12 -44.27
N LYS A 158 -46.01 28.79 -45.14
CA LYS A 158 -44.60 28.44 -45.35
C LYS A 158 -43.75 28.64 -44.09
N TYR A 159 -43.95 29.70 -43.30
CA TYR A 159 -43.30 29.89 -42.04
C TYR A 159 -43.70 28.83 -40.98
N THR A 160 -44.99 28.43 -41.01
CA THR A 160 -45.50 27.35 -40.14
C THR A 160 -44.85 26.01 -40.47
N GLU A 161 -44.70 25.69 -41.78
CA GLU A 161 -43.98 24.50 -42.25
C GLU A 161 -42.53 24.53 -41.79
N SER A 162 -41.84 25.65 -41.99
CA SER A 162 -40.46 25.82 -41.61
C SER A 162 -40.27 25.62 -40.10
N ALA A 163 -41.13 26.17 -39.26
CA ALA A 163 -41.10 25.99 -37.82
C ALA A 163 -41.31 24.51 -37.42
N ALA A 164 -42.26 23.83 -38.03
CA ALA A 164 -42.51 22.40 -37.79
C ALA A 164 -41.36 21.53 -38.25
N PHE A 165 -40.70 21.90 -39.36
CA PHE A 165 -39.50 21.21 -39.82
C PHE A 165 -38.33 21.34 -38.84
N GLN A 166 -38.08 22.54 -38.32
CA GLN A 166 -37.06 22.76 -37.29
C GLN A 166 -37.32 21.92 -36.02
N MET A 167 -38.59 21.80 -35.62
CA MET A 167 -38.99 20.95 -34.50
C MET A 167 -38.69 19.46 -34.76
N TYR A 168 -38.93 19.00 -36.00
CA TYR A 168 -38.61 17.63 -36.38
C TYR A 168 -37.08 17.39 -36.40
N GLN A 169 -36.30 18.31 -36.97
CA GLN A 169 -34.84 18.23 -36.94
C GLN A 169 -34.30 18.18 -35.50
N LEU A 170 -34.80 19.07 -34.63
CA LEU A 170 -34.42 19.09 -33.21
C LEU A 170 -34.71 17.75 -32.53
N ALA A 171 -35.84 17.13 -32.84
CA ALA A 171 -36.17 15.80 -32.30
C ALA A 171 -35.23 14.70 -32.84
N GLN A 172 -34.80 14.81 -34.11
CA GLN A 172 -33.85 13.86 -34.72
C GLN A 172 -32.40 14.01 -34.16
N GLU A 173 -31.96 15.25 -33.98
CA GLU A 173 -30.62 15.54 -33.44
C GLU A 173 -30.47 15.05 -32.00
N GLY A 174 -31.56 15.06 -31.23
CA GLY A 174 -31.54 14.59 -29.84
C GLY A 174 -30.83 15.53 -28.87
N ALA A 175 -30.11 14.96 -27.92
CA ALA A 175 -29.35 15.75 -26.96
C ALA A 175 -28.11 16.40 -27.60
N ARG A 176 -27.78 17.61 -27.15
CA ARG A 176 -26.58 18.32 -27.60
C ARG A 176 -25.33 17.53 -27.24
N ASP A 177 -24.27 17.65 -28.03
CA ASP A 177 -23.00 16.96 -27.79
C ASP A 177 -22.40 17.29 -26.43
N GLU A 178 -22.52 18.55 -25.95
CA GLU A 178 -22.06 18.92 -24.62
C GLU A 178 -22.83 18.19 -23.51
N THR A 179 -24.12 17.93 -23.71
CA THR A 179 -24.97 17.17 -22.78
C THR A 179 -24.56 15.71 -22.74
N LYS A 180 -24.29 15.10 -23.90
CA LYS A 180 -23.79 13.72 -24.03
C LYS A 180 -22.44 13.57 -23.34
N VAL A 181 -21.50 14.49 -23.65
CA VAL A 181 -20.18 14.51 -23.02
C VAL A 181 -20.29 14.66 -21.48
N ALA A 182 -21.12 15.59 -21.00
CA ALA A 182 -21.31 15.79 -19.56
C ALA A 182 -21.89 14.55 -18.88
N ALA A 183 -22.87 13.87 -19.49
CA ALA A 183 -23.45 12.64 -18.97
C ALA A 183 -22.44 11.48 -18.97
N ALA A 184 -21.66 11.33 -20.05
CA ALA A 184 -20.59 10.34 -20.14
C ALA A 184 -19.50 10.57 -19.06
N GLN A 185 -19.06 11.81 -18.84
CA GLN A 185 -18.10 12.14 -17.78
C GLN A 185 -18.66 11.86 -16.39
N LYS A 186 -19.95 12.09 -16.16
CA LYS A 186 -20.62 11.74 -14.90
C LYS A 186 -20.63 10.22 -14.65
N ALA A 187 -20.86 9.43 -15.70
CA ALA A 187 -20.77 7.97 -15.62
C ALA A 187 -19.34 7.50 -15.32
N LEU A 188 -18.32 8.16 -15.94
CA LEU A 188 -16.91 7.86 -15.66
C LEU A 188 -16.52 8.20 -14.21
N MET A 189 -16.98 9.34 -13.69
CA MET A 189 -16.78 9.70 -12.27
C MET A 189 -17.38 8.66 -11.33
N ALA A 190 -18.59 8.18 -11.63
CA ALA A 190 -19.24 7.14 -10.85
C ALA A 190 -18.50 5.79 -10.93
N ALA A 191 -17.92 5.46 -12.09
CA ALA A 191 -17.05 4.29 -12.24
C ALA A 191 -15.75 4.43 -11.39
N GLY A 192 -15.16 5.63 -11.34
CA GLY A 192 -14.03 5.93 -10.46
C GLY A 192 -14.36 5.73 -8.98
N ALA A 193 -15.56 6.15 -8.55
CA ALA A 193 -16.01 5.93 -7.17
C ALA A 193 -16.17 4.43 -6.83
N VAL A 194 -16.62 3.61 -7.78
CA VAL A 194 -16.65 2.14 -7.59
C VAL A 194 -15.23 1.59 -7.46
N ALA A 195 -14.32 1.98 -8.35
CA ALA A 195 -12.93 1.52 -8.32
C ALA A 195 -12.21 1.88 -7.01
N GLU A 196 -12.50 3.05 -6.43
CA GLU A 196 -11.99 3.47 -5.13
C GLU A 196 -12.44 2.52 -4.01
N VAL A 197 -13.75 2.24 -3.93
CA VAL A 197 -14.29 1.34 -2.88
C VAL A 197 -13.84 -0.10 -3.10
N GLU A 198 -13.71 -0.57 -4.35
CA GLU A 198 -13.14 -1.88 -4.67
C GLU A 198 -11.69 -2.03 -4.21
N ALA A 199 -10.90 -0.95 -4.27
CA ALA A 199 -9.55 -0.94 -3.72
C ALA A 199 -9.57 -1.13 -2.20
N TYR A 200 -10.48 -0.45 -1.48
CA TYR A 200 -10.65 -0.68 -0.03
C TYR A 200 -11.16 -2.08 0.29
N ALA A 201 -12.05 -2.64 -0.54
CA ALA A 201 -12.51 -4.01 -0.37
C ALA A 201 -11.39 -5.04 -0.56
N LYS A 202 -10.45 -4.81 -1.47
CA LYS A 202 -9.25 -5.65 -1.60
C LYS A 202 -8.34 -5.55 -0.36
N ASP A 203 -8.25 -4.38 0.24
CA ASP A 203 -7.46 -4.14 1.44
C ASP A 203 -8.04 -4.83 2.71
N THR A 204 -9.16 -5.55 2.61
CA THR A 204 -9.67 -6.44 3.68
C THR A 204 -9.01 -7.82 3.66
N GLN A 205 -8.33 -8.21 2.59
CA GLN A 205 -7.52 -9.41 2.50
C GLN A 205 -6.04 -9.03 2.58
N ILE A 206 -5.44 -9.27 3.72
CA ILE A 206 -4.09 -8.79 4.00
C ILE A 206 -3.07 -9.88 3.67
N HIS A 207 -2.19 -9.56 2.73
CA HIS A 207 -1.13 -10.43 2.25
C HIS A 207 0.23 -9.98 2.77
N SER A 208 1.16 -10.91 2.93
CA SER A 208 2.54 -10.57 3.27
C SER A 208 3.24 -9.86 2.10
N TRP A 209 3.98 -8.80 2.42
CA TRP A 209 4.84 -8.09 1.47
C TRP A 209 6.27 -8.64 1.46
N PHE A 210 6.60 -9.50 2.42
CA PHE A 210 7.96 -9.99 2.68
C PHE A 210 7.92 -11.51 2.91
N ASN A 211 9.06 -12.14 2.67
CA ASN A 211 9.29 -13.52 3.11
C ASN A 211 9.80 -13.51 4.55
N GLY A 212 9.48 -14.52 5.32
CA GLY A 212 10.01 -14.64 6.67
C GLY A 212 9.27 -15.65 7.52
N GLU A 213 9.51 -15.62 8.83
CA GLU A 213 8.86 -16.48 9.82
C GLU A 213 7.98 -15.63 10.75
N VAL A 214 6.76 -16.09 11.02
CA VAL A 214 5.81 -15.40 11.93
C VAL A 214 6.34 -15.44 13.35
N SER A 215 6.70 -14.28 13.87
CA SER A 215 7.20 -14.10 15.23
C SER A 215 6.07 -14.03 16.25
N GLN A 216 5.05 -13.24 15.95
CA GLN A 216 3.91 -13.01 16.86
C GLN A 216 2.62 -12.80 16.06
N VAL A 217 1.52 -13.26 16.65
CA VAL A 217 0.15 -12.93 16.27
C VAL A 217 -0.43 -12.15 17.45
N LEU A 218 -0.72 -10.87 17.24
CA LEU A 218 -1.08 -9.92 18.31
C LEU A 218 -2.57 -9.84 18.57
N LEU A 219 -3.40 -10.14 17.56
CA LEU A 219 -4.84 -10.14 17.64
C LEU A 219 -5.41 -11.51 17.28
N SER A 220 -6.63 -11.80 17.70
CA SER A 220 -7.33 -13.05 17.45
C SER A 220 -8.53 -12.85 16.53
N SER A 221 -9.00 -13.94 15.89
CA SER A 221 -10.26 -13.91 15.12
C SER A 221 -11.41 -13.43 16.01
N GLY A 222 -12.24 -12.55 15.46
CA GLY A 222 -13.34 -11.88 16.15
C GLY A 222 -12.95 -10.55 16.82
N GLU A 223 -11.67 -10.23 16.99
CA GLU A 223 -11.22 -8.95 17.54
C GLU A 223 -11.28 -7.82 16.50
N LEU A 224 -11.39 -6.59 16.97
CA LEU A 224 -11.37 -5.40 16.11
C LEU A 224 -9.91 -5.02 15.81
N ALA A 225 -9.57 -4.94 14.54
CA ALA A 225 -8.29 -4.42 14.07
C ALA A 225 -8.45 -2.95 13.63
N PRO A 226 -7.93 -1.98 14.40
CA PRO A 226 -7.88 -0.59 13.99
C PRO A 226 -6.93 -0.42 12.80
N GLN A 227 -7.15 0.63 12.00
CA GLN A 227 -6.25 0.99 10.91
C GLN A 227 -4.81 1.20 11.41
N GLY A 228 -3.84 0.55 10.76
CA GLY A 228 -2.42 0.68 11.05
C GLY A 228 -1.95 -0.07 12.30
N PHE A 229 -2.84 -0.75 13.01
CA PHE A 229 -2.44 -1.57 14.17
C PHE A 229 -1.82 -2.90 13.68
N PRO A 230 -0.64 -3.31 14.20
CA PRO A 230 0.00 -4.55 13.82
C PRO A 230 -0.82 -5.76 14.29
N VAL A 231 -1.16 -6.64 13.37
CA VAL A 231 -1.90 -7.89 13.68
C VAL A 231 -0.93 -9.06 13.76
N VAL A 232 0.00 -9.13 12.81
CA VAL A 232 1.02 -10.19 12.73
C VAL A 232 2.39 -9.54 12.55
N THR A 233 3.39 -10.09 13.22
CA THR A 233 4.78 -9.69 13.05
C THR A 233 5.55 -10.82 12.39
N VAL A 234 6.30 -10.50 11.33
CA VAL A 234 7.14 -11.42 10.56
C VAL A 234 8.59 -10.96 10.67
N ILE A 235 9.51 -11.91 10.87
CA ILE A 235 10.95 -11.67 10.90
C ILE A 235 11.56 -12.28 9.64
N ASP A 236 12.37 -11.48 8.94
CA ASP A 236 13.18 -11.99 7.83
C ASP A 236 14.45 -12.63 8.38
N THR A 237 14.47 -13.96 8.40
CA THR A 237 15.62 -14.72 8.90
C THR A 237 16.82 -14.69 7.94
N ASN A 238 16.65 -14.19 6.72
CA ASN A 238 17.75 -14.05 5.76
C ASN A 238 18.46 -12.68 5.89
N ASP A 239 17.78 -11.71 6.52
CA ASP A 239 18.34 -10.37 6.79
C ASP A 239 18.57 -10.22 8.30
N ALA A 240 19.55 -10.97 8.81
CA ALA A 240 19.95 -11.00 10.21
C ALA A 240 21.38 -10.48 10.38
N TRP A 241 21.63 -9.72 11.43
CA TRP A 241 22.94 -9.13 11.74
C TRP A 241 23.27 -9.25 13.21
N ALA A 242 24.56 -9.15 13.51
CA ALA A 242 25.07 -9.09 14.87
C ALA A 242 24.99 -7.65 15.40
N VAL A 243 24.51 -7.49 16.62
CA VAL A 243 24.52 -6.24 17.38
C VAL A 243 25.42 -6.39 18.59
N LEU A 244 26.44 -5.57 18.67
CA LEU A 244 27.42 -5.51 19.74
C LEU A 244 27.38 -4.13 20.39
N ASN A 245 27.36 -4.10 21.74
CA ASN A 245 27.58 -2.86 22.49
C ASN A 245 29.04 -2.77 22.87
N VAL A 246 29.79 -2.01 22.08
CA VAL A 246 31.26 -1.90 22.22
C VAL A 246 31.64 -0.65 23.01
N ARG A 247 32.48 -0.81 24.03
CA ARG A 247 32.97 0.30 24.82
C ARG A 247 33.97 1.14 24.00
N GLU A 248 33.98 2.45 24.20
CA GLU A 248 34.73 3.45 23.42
C GLU A 248 36.21 3.10 23.22
N ASP A 249 36.87 2.58 24.25
CA ASP A 249 38.29 2.19 24.21
C ASP A 249 38.59 0.98 23.30
N MET A 250 37.56 0.17 22.99
CA MET A 250 37.64 -1.01 22.13
C MET A 250 37.15 -0.76 20.72
N LEU A 251 36.54 0.42 20.45
CA LEU A 251 35.92 0.74 19.17
C LEU A 251 36.90 0.68 17.98
N LYS A 252 38.20 0.89 18.24
CA LYS A 252 39.27 0.76 17.25
C LYS A 252 39.37 -0.62 16.57
N HIS A 253 38.83 -1.66 17.21
CA HIS A 253 38.81 -3.03 16.67
C HIS A 253 37.61 -3.30 15.77
N PHE A 254 36.62 -2.36 15.72
CA PHE A 254 35.37 -2.49 15.00
C PHE A 254 35.17 -1.37 14.00
N GLU A 255 36.23 -0.98 13.28
CA GLU A 255 36.08 0.03 12.21
C GLU A 255 35.11 -0.46 11.11
N LYS A 256 34.38 0.46 10.47
CA LYS A 256 33.47 0.11 9.38
C LYS A 256 34.21 -0.63 8.26
N GLY A 257 33.73 -1.83 7.93
CA GLY A 257 34.36 -2.73 6.96
C GLY A 257 35.32 -3.75 7.56
N SER A 258 35.72 -3.62 8.85
CA SER A 258 36.51 -4.63 9.52
C SER A 258 35.74 -5.94 9.71
N GLN A 259 36.46 -7.03 9.79
CA GLN A 259 35.92 -8.37 10.00
C GLN A 259 36.35 -8.90 11.36
N PHE A 260 35.46 -9.61 12.03
CA PHE A 260 35.73 -10.30 13.27
C PHE A 260 35.02 -11.65 13.30
N GLU A 261 35.57 -12.55 14.12
CA GLU A 261 34.99 -13.86 14.37
C GLU A 261 34.17 -13.83 15.66
N ALA A 262 32.94 -14.33 15.60
CA ALA A 262 32.08 -14.45 16.78
C ALA A 262 31.60 -15.89 16.94
N TYR A 263 31.72 -16.40 18.17
CA TYR A 263 31.19 -17.70 18.55
C TYR A 263 29.70 -17.56 18.90
N LEU A 264 28.86 -18.39 18.30
CA LEU A 264 27.43 -18.48 18.55
C LEU A 264 27.13 -19.75 19.36
N PRO A 265 26.88 -19.65 20.66
CA PRO A 265 26.62 -20.83 21.51
C PRO A 265 25.42 -21.67 21.04
N ALA A 266 24.40 -21.03 20.44
CA ALA A 266 23.21 -21.72 19.98
C ALA A 266 23.48 -22.69 18.82
N LEU A 267 24.51 -22.42 18.01
CA LEU A 267 24.91 -23.23 16.86
C LEU A 267 26.18 -24.07 17.13
N ASP A 268 26.86 -23.81 18.26
CA ASP A 268 28.19 -24.34 18.58
C ASP A 268 29.20 -24.12 17.46
N LYS A 269 29.18 -22.92 16.86
CA LYS A 269 29.99 -22.52 15.70
C LYS A 269 30.48 -21.09 15.82
N SER A 270 31.63 -20.83 15.21
CA SER A 270 32.13 -19.48 14.96
C SER A 270 31.76 -19.04 13.55
N LEU A 271 31.26 -17.83 13.41
CA LEU A 271 30.96 -17.19 12.14
C LEU A 271 31.74 -15.88 12.01
N THR A 272 32.10 -15.54 10.77
CA THR A 272 32.77 -14.27 10.46
C THR A 272 31.74 -13.21 10.12
N PHE A 273 31.82 -12.07 10.80
CA PHE A 273 30.97 -10.91 10.59
C PHE A 273 31.78 -9.74 10.06
N GLN A 274 31.17 -8.90 9.23
CA GLN A 274 31.73 -7.64 8.74
C GLN A 274 30.96 -6.47 9.33
N VAL A 275 31.64 -5.51 9.93
CA VAL A 275 31.05 -4.29 10.46
C VAL A 275 30.48 -3.44 9.34
N THR A 276 29.18 -3.18 9.37
CA THR A 276 28.45 -2.38 8.40
C THR A 276 28.08 -1.01 8.94
N HIS A 277 27.74 -0.93 10.22
CA HIS A 277 27.31 0.30 10.85
C HIS A 277 27.87 0.43 12.28
N ILE A 278 28.16 1.67 12.65
CA ILE A 278 28.53 2.06 14.03
C ILE A 278 27.63 3.23 14.39
N ALA A 279 26.93 3.14 15.50
CA ALA A 279 26.05 4.21 15.96
C ALA A 279 26.80 5.54 16.12
N VAL A 280 26.23 6.62 15.60
CA VAL A 280 26.83 7.97 15.65
C VAL A 280 26.82 8.55 17.08
N MET A 281 25.87 8.07 17.91
CA MET A 281 25.75 8.47 19.31
C MET A 281 26.04 7.29 20.22
N GLY A 282 26.96 7.50 21.16
CA GLY A 282 27.20 6.55 22.25
C GLY A 282 26.10 6.65 23.30
N ASP A 283 25.62 5.51 23.74
CA ASP A 283 24.69 5.38 24.86
C ASP A 283 25.38 4.99 26.15
N PHE A 284 24.73 5.20 27.29
CA PHE A 284 25.26 4.74 28.56
C PHE A 284 24.76 3.32 28.83
N ALA A 285 25.70 2.35 28.94
CA ALA A 285 25.35 0.97 29.25
C ALA A 285 24.72 0.80 30.64
N THR A 286 25.01 1.72 31.57
CA THR A 286 24.38 1.77 32.90
C THR A 286 24.38 3.19 33.44
N TRP A 287 23.30 3.57 34.17
CA TRP A 287 23.14 4.84 34.86
C TRP A 287 24.01 5.00 36.11
N ARG A 288 24.84 4.01 36.46
CA ARG A 288 25.77 4.05 37.60
C ARG A 288 27.19 3.82 37.15
N SER A 289 28.10 4.72 37.53
CA SER A 289 29.53 4.52 37.44
C SER A 289 29.91 3.21 38.14
N THR A 290 30.37 2.24 37.37
CA THR A 290 30.70 0.88 37.88
C THR A 290 32.15 0.73 38.22
N ASP A 291 33.03 1.66 37.84
CA ASP A 291 34.46 1.56 38.06
C ASP A 291 35.02 2.80 38.76
N ALA A 292 35.11 2.74 40.08
CA ALA A 292 35.69 3.81 40.91
C ALA A 292 37.20 4.00 40.67
N ALA A 293 37.86 3.16 39.85
CA ALA A 293 39.30 3.16 39.69
C ALA A 293 39.80 3.99 38.49
N GLN A 294 38.97 4.33 37.49
CA GLN A 294 39.40 5.03 36.26
C GLN A 294 38.81 6.43 36.05
N GLY A 295 38.11 7.03 36.97
CA GLY A 295 37.83 8.47 37.01
C GLY A 295 36.83 9.03 35.99
N PHE A 296 36.35 8.28 34.99
CA PHE A 296 35.28 8.66 34.05
C PHE A 296 34.58 7.44 33.48
N ASP A 297 33.27 7.63 33.15
CA ASP A 297 32.46 6.60 32.53
C ASP A 297 32.69 6.59 31.01
N LEU A 298 33.13 5.43 30.50
CA LEU A 298 33.23 5.19 29.07
C LEU A 298 31.83 4.89 28.46
N ARG A 299 31.55 5.51 27.36
CA ARG A 299 30.30 5.25 26.59
C ARG A 299 30.41 3.96 25.81
N THR A 300 29.29 3.34 25.54
CA THR A 300 29.17 2.21 24.62
C THR A 300 28.54 2.68 23.30
N PHE A 301 29.03 2.14 22.21
CA PHE A 301 28.51 2.36 20.87
C PHE A 301 27.95 1.05 20.35
N GLU A 302 26.77 1.13 19.74
CA GLU A 302 26.20 0.01 19.04
C GLU A 302 26.95 -0.20 17.72
N VAL A 303 27.36 -1.42 17.48
CA VAL A 303 28.06 -1.86 16.28
C VAL A 303 27.21 -2.96 15.64
N GLU A 304 26.81 -2.74 14.39
CA GLU A 304 26.09 -3.71 13.59
C GLU A 304 27.05 -4.37 12.59
N ALA A 305 26.95 -5.68 12.47
CA ALA A 305 27.80 -6.44 11.57
C ALA A 305 27.01 -7.56 10.90
N HIS A 306 27.13 -7.69 9.58
CA HIS A 306 26.46 -8.74 8.82
C HIS A 306 27.39 -9.96 8.66
N PRO A 307 26.83 -11.18 8.66
CA PRO A 307 27.60 -12.39 8.36
C PRO A 307 28.10 -12.33 6.91
N ILE A 308 29.36 -12.76 6.66
CA ILE A 308 29.95 -12.68 5.32
C ILE A 308 29.43 -13.81 4.44
N ASP A 309 29.56 -15.04 4.88
CA ASP A 309 29.10 -16.23 4.15
C ASP A 309 28.51 -17.22 5.15
N THR A 310 27.19 -17.27 5.24
CA THR A 310 26.55 -18.26 6.09
C THR A 310 25.39 -18.92 5.37
N ASN A 311 25.36 -20.25 5.44
CA ASN A 311 24.19 -21.07 5.11
C ASN A 311 23.36 -21.40 6.37
N GLU A 312 23.74 -20.83 7.52
CA GLU A 312 23.09 -21.06 8.80
C GLU A 312 21.93 -20.09 8.98
N THR A 313 20.81 -20.62 9.45
CA THR A 313 19.66 -19.78 9.81
C THR A 313 19.94 -19.11 11.15
N LEU A 314 20.19 -17.81 11.12
CA LEU A 314 20.32 -17.00 12.31
C LEU A 314 18.94 -16.61 12.83
N ARG A 315 18.72 -16.80 14.15
CA ARG A 315 17.46 -16.41 14.79
C ARG A 315 17.69 -15.18 15.67
N MET A 316 16.79 -14.24 15.56
CA MET A 316 16.75 -13.06 16.43
C MET A 316 16.80 -13.44 17.90
N GLY A 317 17.66 -12.78 18.66
CA GLY A 317 17.90 -13.05 20.08
C GLY A 317 18.97 -14.12 20.39
N MET A 318 19.59 -14.75 19.38
CA MET A 318 20.75 -15.60 19.62
C MET A 318 21.91 -14.78 20.18
N SER A 319 22.54 -15.28 21.25
CA SER A 319 23.72 -14.65 21.79
C SER A 319 24.96 -14.95 20.94
N LEU A 320 25.86 -13.99 20.87
CA LEU A 320 27.21 -14.16 20.29
C LEU A 320 28.28 -13.64 21.23
N VAL A 321 29.46 -14.22 21.12
CA VAL A 321 30.63 -13.88 21.94
C VAL A 321 31.81 -13.62 21.00
N VAL A 322 32.44 -12.45 21.16
CA VAL A 322 33.66 -12.06 20.44
C VAL A 322 34.79 -12.06 21.46
N GLU A 323 35.88 -12.76 21.17
CA GLU A 323 37.13 -12.73 21.97
C GLU A 323 38.12 -11.79 21.28
N LEU A 324 38.66 -10.82 22.07
CA LEU A 324 39.64 -9.80 21.63
C LEU A 324 41.00 -10.04 22.25
#